data_f4ce0c14fbf1067c42092cd0cd98e0a0
#
_entry.id   f4ce0c14fbf1067c42092cd0cd98e0a0
#
_cell.length_a   1.000
_cell.length_b   1.000
_cell.length_c   1.000
_cell.angle_alpha   90.00
_cell.angle_beta   90.00
_cell.angle_gamma   90.00
#
_symmetry.space_group_name_H-M   'P 1'
#
loop_
_entity.id
_entity.type
_entity.pdbx_description
1 polymer ?
#
loop_
_entity_poly.entity_id
_entity_poly.type
_entity_poly.pdbx_seq_one_letter_code
_entity_poly.pdbx_strand_id
1 'polypeptide(L)'
;MSARRILAGLRVPGVQIAAAPVPAKKPRLTGFLEPEIREGLVTVLEESDRSIIRLRGDRFFASGSAQPMAQSEPVLRRIAQALAEVKGDVLVTGHSDNQPIRSLRFPSNWHLSTARAENVKAAMAGLVEPARMRSSGKADAEPLAPNDSAESRARNRRVDITLFPETNRAAPVEAGK
;
A
#
# COMPACT_ATOMS: atom_id res chain seq x y z
N MET A 1 -24.86 1.85 49.97
CA MET A 1 -24.84 1.81 49.54
C MET A 1 -24.87 1.73 48.57
N SER A 2 -24.96 1.44 48.14
CA SER A 2 -25.14 1.25 47.17
C SER A 2 -25.14 1.94 46.20
N ALA A 3 -25.05 2.28 45.97
CA ALA A 3 -25.15 3.00 44.99
C ALA A 3 -24.15 2.93 44.13
N ARG A 4 -23.65 2.64 44.31
CA ARG A 4 -22.83 2.68 43.58
C ARG A 4 -22.83 2.08 42.65
N ARG A 5 -23.14 1.66 42.66
CA ARG A 5 -23.13 1.09 41.78
C ARG A 5 -23.45 1.47 40.79
N ILE A 6 -23.65 1.80 40.72
CA ILE A 6 -23.98 2.14 39.72
C ILE A 6 -23.34 2.67 38.93
N LEU A 7 -22.92 2.83 39.12
CA LEU A 7 -22.44 3.34 38.27
C LEU A 7 -21.95 2.98 37.47
N ALA A 8 -21.74 2.43 37.76
CA ALA A 8 -21.17 2.01 37.09
C ALA A 8 -21.50 1.85 36.01
N GLY A 9 -21.79 1.86 35.97
CA GLY A 9 -22.05 1.68 34.94
C GLY A 9 -22.21 2.32 34.12
N LEU A 10 -22.25 2.90 34.60
CA LEU A 10 -22.41 3.51 33.84
C LEU A 10 -21.75 3.88 33.12
N ARG A 11 -21.41 3.96 33.31
CA ARG A 11 -20.79 4.33 32.66
C ARG A 11 -20.69 4.16 31.79
N VAL A 12 -20.87 3.81 32.04
CA VAL A 12 -20.77 3.72 31.14
C VAL A 12 -20.78 3.84 30.41
N PRO A 13 -20.86 3.90 30.48
CA PRO A 13 -20.79 3.89 29.58
C PRO A 13 -20.38 4.09 28.73
N GLY A 14 -20.02 4.20 28.75
CA GLY A 14 -19.62 4.34 27.84
C GLY A 14 -19.06 4.15 27.37
N VAL A 15 -18.81 3.93 27.68
CA VAL A 15 -18.26 3.73 27.15
C VAL A 15 -17.84 3.31 26.55
N GLN A 16 -17.60 3.06 26.67
CA GLN A 16 -17.20 2.70 26.05
C GLN A 16 -17.15 2.53 25.20
N ILE A 17 -17.19 2.53 25.34
CA ILE A 17 -17.19 2.39 24.49
C ILE A 17 -16.80 2.27 23.75
N ALA A 18 -16.50 2.12 23.73
CA ALA A 18 -16.16 2.00 23.02
C ALA A 18 -15.82 1.73 22.34
N ALA A 19 -15.62 1.55 22.39
CA ALA A 19 -15.37 1.24 21.78
C ALA A 19 -15.03 0.95 21.00
N ALA A 20 -14.90 0.98 20.81
CA ALA A 20 -14.57 0.76 20.07
C ALA A 20 -14.12 0.07 19.59
N PRO A 21 -13.92 -0.19 19.33
CA PRO A 21 -13.15 -0.83 18.79
C PRO A 21 -13.17 -1.43 17.87
N VAL A 22 -13.62 -1.77 17.77
CA VAL A 22 -13.57 -2.24 17.03
C VAL A 22 -13.02 -2.37 15.89
N PRO A 23 -12.44 -1.87 15.55
CA PRO A 23 -11.75 -1.93 14.36
C PRO A 23 -11.06 -3.19 14.15
N ALA A 24 -11.16 -4.01 15.01
CA ALA A 24 -10.57 -5.28 14.84
C ALA A 24 -10.97 -5.93 13.57
N LYS A 25 -12.00 -5.43 12.96
CA LYS A 25 -12.43 -6.00 11.72
C LYS A 25 -11.60 -5.58 10.56
N LYS A 26 -10.74 -4.60 10.75
CA LYS A 26 -9.94 -4.14 9.67
C LYS A 26 -9.01 -5.25 9.20
N PRO A 27 -9.02 -5.57 7.93
CA PRO A 27 -8.09 -6.57 7.41
C PRO A 27 -6.67 -6.12 7.64
N ARG A 28 -5.79 -7.06 7.94
CA ARG A 28 -4.41 -6.74 8.19
C ARG A 28 -3.52 -7.42 7.20
N LEU A 29 -3.05 -6.67 6.24
CA LEU A 29 -2.11 -7.20 5.28
C LEU A 29 -0.80 -7.59 5.95
N THR A 30 -0.48 -6.96 7.07
CA THR A 30 0.73 -7.29 7.79
C THR A 30 0.80 -8.77 8.12
N GLY A 31 -0.30 -9.35 8.56
CA GLY A 31 -0.31 -10.75 8.91
C GLY A 31 -0.07 -11.66 7.74
N PHE A 32 -0.55 -11.28 6.57
CA PHE A 32 -0.36 -12.09 5.38
C PHE A 32 1.05 -12.03 4.85
N LEU A 33 1.74 -10.93 5.10
CA LEU A 33 3.05 -10.70 4.50
C LEU A 33 4.18 -10.70 5.52
N GLU A 34 3.94 -11.28 6.67
CA GLU A 34 4.93 -11.27 7.73
C GLU A 34 6.30 -11.79 7.30
N PRO A 35 6.38 -12.91 6.58
CA PRO A 35 7.71 -13.38 6.17
C PRO A 35 8.42 -12.36 5.28
N GLU A 36 7.70 -11.76 4.36
CA GLU A 36 8.30 -10.78 3.46
C GLU A 36 8.73 -9.53 4.21
N ILE A 37 7.97 -9.13 5.22
CA ILE A 37 8.33 -8.00 6.04
C ILE A 37 9.59 -8.31 6.85
N ARG A 38 9.63 -9.51 7.41
CA ARG A 38 10.76 -9.90 8.23
C ARG A 38 12.05 -9.96 7.44
N GLU A 39 11.95 -10.33 6.18
CA GLU A 39 13.12 -10.39 5.32
C GLU A 39 13.48 -9.03 4.73
N GLY A 40 12.72 -8.00 5.05
CA GLY A 40 13.02 -6.67 4.56
C GLY A 40 12.67 -6.45 3.11
N LEU A 41 11.86 -7.31 2.53
CA LEU A 41 11.49 -7.19 1.12
C LEU A 41 10.41 -6.15 0.92
N VAL A 42 9.49 -6.04 1.86
CA VAL A 42 8.41 -5.07 1.79
C VAL A 42 8.21 -4.42 3.13
N THR A 43 7.58 -3.27 3.12
CA THR A 43 7.13 -2.59 4.33
C THR A 43 5.63 -2.44 4.21
N VAL A 44 4.91 -2.73 5.27
CA VAL A 44 3.46 -2.58 5.27
C VAL A 44 3.08 -1.54 6.30
N LEU A 45 2.34 -0.53 5.85
CA LEU A 45 1.83 0.52 6.74
C LEU A 45 0.31 0.37 6.80
N GLU A 46 -0.20 0.19 8.01
CA GLU A 46 -1.63 0.06 8.20
C GLU A 46 -2.15 1.39 8.73
N GLU A 47 -2.94 2.06 7.94
CA GLU A 47 -3.54 3.31 8.34
C GLU A 47 -5.02 3.10 8.61
N SER A 48 -5.67 4.14 9.10
CA SER A 48 -7.06 3.99 9.52
C SER A 48 -7.99 3.67 8.34
N ASP A 49 -7.67 4.17 7.15
CA ASP A 49 -8.55 4.00 6.00
C ASP A 49 -7.90 3.26 4.86
N ARG A 50 -6.67 2.80 5.01
CA ARG A 50 -5.98 2.13 3.92
C ARG A 50 -4.77 1.37 4.43
N SER A 51 -4.28 0.46 3.61
CA SER A 51 -3.04 -0.25 3.89
C SER A 51 -2.11 -0.01 2.71
N ILE A 52 -0.85 0.24 3.01
CA ILE A 52 0.14 0.51 1.97
C ILE A 52 1.22 -0.54 2.04
N ILE A 53 1.45 -1.26 0.94
CA ILE A 53 2.56 -2.18 0.82
C ILE A 53 3.62 -1.47 0.00
N ARG A 54 4.78 -1.24 0.61
CA ARG A 54 5.84 -0.47 -0.02
C ARG A 54 6.94 -1.39 -0.49
N LEU A 55 7.24 -1.32 -1.78
CA LEU A 55 8.27 -2.14 -2.41
C LEU A 55 9.48 -1.26 -2.70
N ARG A 56 10.63 -1.69 -2.23
CA ARG A 56 11.86 -0.95 -2.51
C ARG A 56 12.25 -1.16 -3.97
N GLY A 57 12.49 -0.06 -4.67
CA GLY A 57 12.79 -0.15 -6.08
C GLY A 57 14.04 -0.95 -6.37
N ASP A 58 15.08 -0.80 -5.54
CA ASP A 58 16.34 -1.49 -5.80
C ASP A 58 16.26 -2.98 -5.49
N ARG A 59 15.22 -3.42 -4.83
CA ARG A 59 15.03 -4.84 -4.55
C ARG A 59 14.16 -5.51 -5.59
N PHE A 60 13.34 -4.75 -6.29
CA PHE A 60 12.38 -5.32 -7.22
C PHE A 60 12.74 -5.05 -8.68
N PHE A 61 13.57 -4.05 -8.95
CA PHE A 61 13.89 -3.69 -10.32
C PHE A 61 15.39 -3.43 -10.45
N ALA A 62 15.94 -3.86 -11.58
CA ALA A 62 17.30 -3.45 -11.90
C ALA A 62 17.29 -1.96 -12.20
N SER A 63 18.46 -1.34 -12.07
CA SER A 63 18.60 0.10 -12.32
C SER A 63 18.10 0.43 -13.71
N GLY A 64 17.22 1.43 -13.78
CA GLY A 64 16.71 1.89 -15.07
C GLY A 64 15.72 0.94 -15.73
N SER A 65 15.35 -0.13 -15.07
CA SER A 65 14.44 -1.11 -15.66
C SER A 65 13.06 -1.01 -15.01
N ALA A 66 12.04 -1.25 -15.79
CA ALA A 66 10.67 -1.30 -15.28
C ALA A 66 10.16 -2.72 -15.13
N GLN A 67 10.94 -3.72 -15.53
CA GLN A 67 10.54 -5.10 -15.37
C GLN A 67 10.95 -5.61 -14.00
N PRO A 68 10.03 -6.18 -13.23
CA PRO A 68 10.42 -6.78 -11.96
C PRO A 68 11.42 -7.90 -12.19
N MET A 69 12.40 -7.99 -11.31
CA MET A 69 13.37 -9.06 -11.42
C MET A 69 12.70 -10.40 -11.13
N ALA A 70 13.24 -11.46 -11.73
CA ALA A 70 12.64 -12.79 -11.58
C ALA A 70 12.51 -13.17 -10.11
N GLN A 71 13.48 -12.81 -9.30
CA GLN A 71 13.45 -13.15 -7.87
C GLN A 71 12.37 -12.41 -7.11
N SER A 72 11.80 -11.38 -7.72
CA SER A 72 10.72 -10.62 -7.08
C SER A 72 9.36 -11.24 -7.34
N GLU A 73 9.25 -12.12 -8.31
CA GLU A 73 7.96 -12.67 -8.67
C GLU A 73 7.26 -13.40 -7.54
N PRO A 74 7.96 -14.22 -6.76
CA PRO A 74 7.27 -14.88 -5.65
C PRO A 74 6.70 -13.90 -4.65
N VAL A 75 7.43 -12.79 -4.41
CA VAL A 75 6.94 -11.77 -3.47
C VAL A 75 5.71 -11.09 -4.03
N LEU A 76 5.73 -10.75 -5.30
CA LEU A 76 4.57 -10.11 -5.92
C LEU A 76 3.36 -11.05 -5.92
N ARG A 77 3.60 -12.35 -6.10
CA ARG A 77 2.52 -13.31 -6.02
C ARG A 77 1.93 -13.38 -4.62
N ARG A 78 2.79 -13.35 -3.60
CA ARG A 78 2.31 -13.35 -2.23
C ARG A 78 1.49 -12.10 -1.94
N ILE A 79 1.95 -10.96 -2.44
CA ILE A 79 1.20 -9.73 -2.26
C ILE A 79 -0.16 -9.83 -2.94
N ALA A 80 -0.18 -10.37 -4.15
CA ALA A 80 -1.43 -10.53 -4.87
C ALA A 80 -2.38 -11.47 -4.12
N GLN A 81 -1.85 -12.53 -3.55
CA GLN A 81 -2.68 -13.44 -2.77
C GLN A 81 -3.28 -12.74 -1.56
N ALA A 82 -2.48 -11.91 -0.89
CA ALA A 82 -2.99 -11.18 0.27
C ALA A 82 -4.08 -10.21 -0.15
N LEU A 83 -3.87 -9.51 -1.27
CA LEU A 83 -4.86 -8.56 -1.74
C LEU A 83 -6.13 -9.26 -2.23
N ALA A 84 -5.99 -10.47 -2.72
CA ALA A 84 -7.16 -11.22 -3.17
C ALA A 84 -8.07 -11.61 -2.00
N GLU A 85 -7.50 -11.68 -0.80
CA GLU A 85 -8.30 -12.05 0.38
C GLU A 85 -9.07 -10.87 0.94
N VAL A 86 -8.79 -9.66 0.49
CA VAL A 86 -9.42 -8.46 1.04
C VAL A 86 -10.06 -7.69 -0.09
N LYS A 87 -11.32 -7.37 0.07
CA LYS A 87 -12.03 -6.63 -0.96
C LYS A 87 -11.70 -5.16 -0.87
N GLY A 88 -11.72 -4.50 -2.01
CA GLY A 88 -11.46 -3.08 -2.07
C GLY A 88 -10.65 -2.72 -3.29
N ASP A 89 -10.46 -1.43 -3.49
CA ASP A 89 -9.71 -0.92 -4.62
C ASP A 89 -8.23 -0.91 -4.31
N VAL A 90 -7.43 -1.10 -5.34
CA VAL A 90 -5.98 -1.16 -5.20
C VAL A 90 -5.37 -0.14 -6.15
N LEU A 91 -4.49 0.69 -5.62
CA LEU A 91 -3.77 1.67 -6.42
C LEU A 91 -2.28 1.37 -6.35
N VAL A 92 -1.66 1.20 -7.51
CA VAL A 92 -0.22 0.94 -7.58
C VAL A 92 0.44 2.23 -8.04
N THR A 93 1.34 2.77 -7.24
CA THR A 93 1.96 4.05 -7.53
C THR A 93 3.46 3.91 -7.57
N GLY A 94 4.07 4.32 -8.68
CA GLY A 94 5.51 4.30 -8.82
C GLY A 94 6.12 5.64 -8.46
N HIS A 95 7.26 5.60 -7.79
CA HIS A 95 7.98 6.81 -7.39
C HIS A 95 9.46 6.66 -7.72
N SER A 96 10.12 7.78 -7.94
CA SER A 96 11.54 7.79 -8.23
C SER A 96 12.25 8.78 -7.32
N ASP A 97 13.58 8.80 -7.41
CA ASP A 97 14.32 9.90 -6.80
C ASP A 97 14.40 11.04 -7.81
N ASN A 98 15.15 12.06 -7.49
CA ASN A 98 15.22 13.23 -8.34
C ASN A 98 16.39 13.19 -9.33
N GLN A 99 17.08 12.06 -9.43
CA GLN A 99 18.18 11.94 -10.39
C GLN A 99 17.58 11.76 -11.79
N PRO A 100 17.95 12.59 -12.75
CA PRO A 100 17.36 12.46 -14.08
C PRO A 100 17.73 11.13 -14.70
N ILE A 101 16.78 10.57 -15.44
CA ILE A 101 17.04 9.36 -16.19
C ILE A 101 16.78 9.69 -17.65
N ARG A 102 17.63 9.20 -18.50
CA ARG A 102 17.44 9.33 -19.93
C ARG A 102 17.87 8.06 -20.59
N SER A 103 16.94 7.40 -21.19
CA SER A 103 17.25 6.21 -21.94
C SER A 103 16.31 6.18 -23.12
N LEU A 104 16.62 5.33 -24.07
CA LEU A 104 15.76 5.21 -25.23
C LEU A 104 14.37 4.74 -24.81
N ARG A 105 14.33 3.94 -23.75
CA ARG A 105 13.06 3.36 -23.33
C ARG A 105 12.29 4.31 -22.42
N PHE A 106 13.00 5.04 -21.57
CA PHE A 106 12.34 5.90 -20.59
C PHE A 106 12.92 7.29 -20.66
N PRO A 107 12.23 8.20 -21.35
CA PRO A 107 12.74 9.56 -21.49
C PRO A 107 12.78 10.33 -20.17
N SER A 108 12.03 9.93 -19.17
CA SER A 108 12.00 10.64 -17.91
C SER A 108 11.63 9.69 -16.78
N ASN A 109 11.83 10.16 -15.54
CA ASN A 109 11.43 9.40 -14.37
C ASN A 109 9.93 9.21 -14.32
N TRP A 110 9.19 10.09 -14.91
CA TRP A 110 7.75 9.94 -15.00
C TRP A 110 7.41 8.67 -15.78
N HIS A 111 8.06 8.49 -16.93
CA HIS A 111 7.81 7.31 -17.74
C HIS A 111 8.24 6.04 -17.02
N LEU A 112 9.39 6.09 -16.36
CA LEU A 112 9.91 4.91 -15.67
C LEU A 112 9.01 4.53 -14.49
N SER A 113 8.62 5.50 -13.69
CA SER A 113 7.80 5.21 -12.52
C SER A 113 6.42 4.71 -12.95
N THR A 114 5.87 5.25 -14.02
CA THR A 114 4.59 4.78 -14.55
C THR A 114 4.71 3.34 -15.03
N ALA A 115 5.77 3.04 -15.78
CA ALA A 115 5.95 1.69 -16.31
C ALA A 115 6.15 0.69 -15.18
N ARG A 116 6.86 1.07 -14.12
CA ARG A 116 7.05 0.17 -13.00
C ARG A 116 5.74 -0.14 -12.31
N ALA A 117 4.90 0.88 -12.11
CA ALA A 117 3.61 0.66 -11.51
C ALA A 117 2.73 -0.23 -12.37
N GLU A 118 2.77 -0.02 -13.68
CA GLU A 118 1.96 -0.83 -14.57
C GLU A 118 2.43 -2.28 -14.60
N ASN A 119 3.73 -2.50 -14.54
CA ASN A 119 4.24 -3.87 -14.56
C ASN A 119 3.96 -4.60 -13.26
N VAL A 120 4.00 -3.89 -12.13
CA VAL A 120 3.60 -4.52 -10.87
C VAL A 120 2.12 -4.87 -10.91
N LYS A 121 1.30 -3.97 -11.41
CA LYS A 121 -0.12 -4.24 -11.53
C LYS A 121 -0.35 -5.46 -12.43
N ALA A 122 0.36 -5.52 -13.55
CA ALA A 122 0.21 -6.65 -14.47
C ALA A 122 0.63 -7.96 -13.83
N ALA A 123 1.65 -7.92 -12.98
CA ALA A 123 2.12 -9.14 -12.34
C ALA A 123 1.08 -9.69 -11.35
N MET A 124 0.19 -8.85 -10.87
CA MET A 124 -0.83 -9.28 -9.91
C MET A 124 -2.16 -9.61 -10.57
N ALA A 125 -2.28 -9.36 -11.87
CA ALA A 125 -3.58 -9.44 -12.53
C ALA A 125 -4.18 -10.84 -12.56
N GLY A 126 -3.36 -11.86 -12.41
CA GLY A 126 -3.88 -13.21 -12.40
C GLY A 126 -4.57 -13.59 -11.10
N LEU A 127 -4.29 -12.88 -10.04
CA LEU A 127 -4.84 -13.19 -8.72
C LEU A 127 -5.76 -12.08 -8.21
N VAL A 128 -5.51 -10.85 -8.60
CA VAL A 128 -6.33 -9.72 -8.20
C VAL A 128 -7.11 -9.28 -9.43
N GLU A 129 -8.40 -9.07 -9.24
CA GLU A 129 -9.26 -8.69 -10.35
C GLU A 129 -8.80 -7.37 -10.95
N PRO A 130 -8.53 -7.34 -12.26
CA PRO A 130 -8.01 -6.11 -12.86
C PRO A 130 -8.90 -4.89 -12.66
N ALA A 131 -10.20 -5.09 -12.58
CA ALA A 131 -11.12 -3.97 -12.39
C ALA A 131 -10.91 -3.27 -11.06
N ARG A 132 -10.30 -3.94 -10.10
CA ARG A 132 -10.01 -3.36 -8.79
C ARG A 132 -8.74 -2.53 -8.79
N MET A 133 -7.89 -2.67 -9.81
CA MET A 133 -6.55 -2.13 -9.76
C MET A 133 -6.37 -0.95 -10.69
N ARG A 134 -5.62 0.03 -10.22
CA ARG A 134 -5.19 1.17 -11.03
C ARG A 134 -3.72 1.40 -10.79
N SER A 135 -3.09 2.06 -11.74
CA SER A 135 -1.67 2.36 -11.62
C SER A 135 -1.42 3.81 -11.95
N SER A 136 -0.35 4.36 -11.39
CA SER A 136 -0.01 5.74 -11.57
C SER A 136 1.49 5.93 -11.34
N GLY A 137 2.11 6.85 -12.04
CA GLY A 137 3.49 7.22 -11.82
C GLY A 137 3.56 8.63 -11.30
N LYS A 138 4.41 8.86 -10.31
CA LYS A 138 4.56 10.16 -9.68
C LYS A 138 5.96 10.74 -9.83
N ALA A 139 6.89 9.99 -10.40
CA ALA A 139 8.26 10.42 -10.51
C ALA A 139 8.76 10.85 -9.12
N ASP A 140 9.36 12.03 -9.01
CA ASP A 140 9.91 12.49 -7.74
C ASP A 140 9.00 13.47 -7.01
N ALA A 141 7.71 13.47 -7.35
CA ALA A 141 6.80 14.46 -6.79
C ALA A 141 6.49 14.23 -5.31
N GLU A 142 6.61 12.98 -4.84
CA GLU A 142 6.24 12.67 -3.46
C GLU A 142 7.37 11.90 -2.77
N PRO A 143 8.43 12.59 -2.40
CA PRO A 143 9.57 11.92 -1.77
C PRO A 143 9.26 11.53 -0.33
N LEU A 144 9.85 10.42 0.11
CA LEU A 144 9.79 10.02 1.51
C LEU A 144 10.93 10.65 2.30
N ALA A 145 12.00 11.02 1.62
CA ALA A 145 13.18 11.54 2.27
C ALA A 145 13.80 12.56 1.34
N PRO A 146 14.65 13.46 1.87
CA PRO A 146 15.35 14.40 0.99
C PRO A 146 16.23 13.63 0.03
N ASN A 147 16.40 14.17 -1.18
CA ASN A 147 17.22 13.51 -2.19
C ASN A 147 18.69 13.90 -2.05
N ASP A 148 19.17 13.94 -0.82
CA ASP A 148 20.51 14.47 -0.55
C ASP A 148 21.55 13.40 -0.25
N SER A 149 21.18 12.15 -0.27
CA SER A 149 22.13 11.06 -0.07
C SER A 149 21.68 9.86 -0.88
N ALA A 150 22.60 8.93 -1.12
CA ALA A 150 22.25 7.73 -1.86
C ALA A 150 21.20 6.93 -1.11
N GLU A 151 21.30 6.89 0.21
CA GLU A 151 20.32 6.14 1.00
C GLU A 151 18.95 6.77 0.94
N SER A 152 18.88 8.08 1.03
CA SER A 152 17.60 8.78 0.96
C SER A 152 16.98 8.62 -0.41
N ARG A 153 17.80 8.71 -1.46
CA ARG A 153 17.28 8.52 -2.80
C ARG A 153 16.77 7.10 -3.00
N ALA A 154 17.45 6.12 -2.38
CA ALA A 154 16.99 4.74 -2.50
C ALA A 154 15.62 4.56 -1.87
N ARG A 155 15.33 5.28 -0.80
CA ARG A 155 14.02 5.19 -0.18
C ARG A 155 12.93 5.82 -1.05
N ASN A 156 13.31 6.81 -1.84
CA ASN A 156 12.35 7.44 -2.73
C ASN A 156 12.01 6.58 -3.94
N ARG A 157 12.96 5.73 -4.38
CA ARG A 157 12.72 4.82 -5.49
C ARG A 157 11.90 3.63 -5.00
N ARG A 158 10.60 3.70 -5.19
CA ARG A 158 9.72 2.69 -4.63
C ARG A 158 8.46 2.55 -5.46
N VAL A 159 7.75 1.47 -5.22
CA VAL A 159 6.39 1.30 -5.72
C VAL A 159 5.52 1.03 -4.51
N ASP A 160 4.49 1.82 -4.35
CA ASP A 160 3.54 1.65 -3.26
C ASP A 160 2.26 1.02 -3.80
N ILE A 161 1.81 -0.03 -3.13
CA ILE A 161 0.55 -0.69 -3.45
C ILE A 161 -0.41 -0.35 -2.33
N THR A 162 -1.41 0.44 -2.61
CA THR A 162 -2.34 0.93 -1.60
C THR A 162 -3.68 0.21 -1.75
N LEU A 163 -4.12 -0.40 -0.67
CA LEU A 163 -5.42 -1.03 -0.62
C LEU A 163 -6.38 -0.14 0.14
N PHE A 164 -7.50 0.16 -0.48
CA PHE A 164 -8.61 0.89 0.16
C PHE A 164 -9.69 -0.14 0.46
N PRO A 165 -9.75 -0.65 1.69
CA PRO A 165 -10.69 -1.73 1.99
C PRO A 165 -12.13 -1.28 1.79
N GLU A 166 -12.91 -2.21 1.32
CA GLU A 166 -14.31 -1.89 1.03
C GLU A 166 -15.06 -1.46 2.27
N THR A 167 -14.66 -2.00 3.41
CA THR A 167 -15.32 -1.66 4.65
C THR A 167 -15.13 -0.20 5.03
N ASN A 168 -14.12 0.44 4.48
CA ASN A 168 -13.87 1.84 4.77
C ASN A 168 -14.51 2.75 3.76
N ARG A 169 -15.16 2.18 2.77
CA ARG A 169 -15.80 2.99 1.80
C ARG A 169 -17.08 3.47 2.43
N ALA A 170 -17.15 4.72 2.66
CA ALA A 170 -18.36 5.28 3.18
C ALA A 170 -19.45 4.82 2.25
N ALA A 171 -20.52 4.40 2.81
CA ALA A 171 -21.66 4.03 2.01
C ALA A 171 -21.88 5.18 1.07
N PRO A 172 -22.07 4.92 -0.16
CA PRO A 172 -22.28 5.97 -1.12
C PRO A 172 -23.37 6.84 -0.60
N VAL A 173 -23.02 8.03 -0.48
CA VAL A 173 -24.00 8.97 -0.16
C VAL A 173 -25.02 8.85 -1.24
N GLU A 174 -26.11 8.30 -0.92
CA GLU A 174 -27.15 8.25 -1.85
C GLU A 174 -27.30 9.61 -2.29
N ALA A 175 -26.90 9.84 -3.45
CA ALA A 175 -27.11 11.12 -4.00
C ALA A 175 -28.57 11.32 -3.83
N GLY A 176 -28.88 12.02 -2.90
CA GLY A 176 -30.25 12.24 -2.67
C GLY A 176 -30.88 12.72 -3.94
N LYS A 177 -31.98 12.44 -4.22
CA LYS A 177 -32.58 12.85 -5.40
C LYS A 177 -33.18 14.11 -5.28
#